data_a7f19bd2473762e226280289c547f6a5
#
_entry.id   a7f19bd2473762e226280289c547f6a5
#
_cell.length_a   1.000
_cell.length_b   1.000
_cell.length_c   1.000
_cell.angle_alpha   90.00
_cell.angle_beta   90.00
_cell.angle_gamma   90.00
#
_symmetry.space_group_name_H-M   'P 1'
#
loop_
_entity.id
_entity.type
_entity.pdbx_description
1 polymer ?
#
loop_
_entity_poly.entity_id
_entity_poly.type
_entity_poly.pdbx_seq_one_letter_code
_entity_poly.pdbx_strand_id
1 'polypeptide(L)'
;MTDKRVYNFSAGPSQLPVEVLKEAADQMLNYKGSGMSVMEMSHRSSTYQKIFDDTKATLKKVLNIPDNYKILLLQGGATQEFTNIALNLMANGKSDYIVTGSFSGKAAKEAAKFGDVHIAYNGKDNDFTEIPTQNQLDIREGVDYVHLCNNNTIYGTEWNYVPDTKGAPLVVDMSSDILSRPVDVSKYGVIYAGAQKNMGIAGLGVVIIREDLVKPHPANIPVLSELDTMLEKDSMYNTPPCWAIYMLGLVVKWIDEQGGLEVMKEKNEKKAKLLYDYLDQSDFYKPHAKKDARSNMNVTFTTPSKELDAEFVKESIAAGMTNLKGHRSVGGIRASIYNAMPYEGVEYLVNFMKEFEEKYK
;
A
#
# COMPACT_ATOMS: atom_id res chain seq x y z
N MET A 1 -8.53 -23.79 23.21
CA MET A 1 -7.83 -22.84 22.32
C MET A 1 -8.27 -21.45 22.73
N THR A 2 -7.35 -20.56 23.03
CA THR A 2 -7.70 -19.20 23.47
C THR A 2 -8.22 -18.43 22.28
N ASP A 3 -9.43 -17.84 22.36
CA ASP A 3 -10.04 -16.97 21.35
C ASP A 3 -9.27 -15.64 21.13
N LYS A 4 -8.06 -15.54 21.68
CA LYS A 4 -7.23 -14.33 21.58
C LYS A 4 -6.47 -14.33 20.25
N ARG A 5 -6.78 -13.35 19.39
CA ARG A 5 -6.01 -13.11 18.16
C ARG A 5 -4.58 -12.66 18.50
N VAL A 6 -3.61 -13.11 17.69
CA VAL A 6 -2.24 -12.60 17.75
C VAL A 6 -2.17 -11.18 17.15
N TYR A 7 -1.17 -10.41 17.55
CA TYR A 7 -0.81 -9.16 16.87
C TYR A 7 -0.01 -9.51 15.61
N ASN A 8 -0.59 -9.25 14.45
CA ASN A 8 0.03 -9.58 13.16
C ASN A 8 0.70 -8.36 12.53
N PHE A 9 2.02 -8.29 12.60
CA PHE A 9 2.85 -7.22 12.02
C PHE A 9 3.25 -7.48 10.56
N SER A 10 2.53 -8.33 9.84
CA SER A 10 2.84 -8.64 8.45
C SER A 10 2.76 -7.41 7.54
N ALA A 11 3.73 -7.30 6.63
CA ALA A 11 3.77 -6.22 5.66
C ALA A 11 2.79 -6.37 4.48
N GLY A 12 2.20 -7.56 4.33
CA GLY A 12 1.21 -7.87 3.30
C GLY A 12 1.30 -9.32 2.81
N PRO A 13 0.15 -10.06 2.81
CA PRO A 13 -1.14 -9.68 3.37
C PRO A 13 -1.05 -9.30 4.84
N SER A 14 -1.77 -8.23 5.23
CA SER A 14 -1.66 -7.66 6.56
C SER A 14 -2.87 -7.98 7.46
N GLN A 15 -2.82 -7.49 8.70
CA GLN A 15 -3.95 -7.57 9.62
C GLN A 15 -5.16 -6.80 9.05
N LEU A 16 -6.35 -7.36 9.23
CA LEU A 16 -7.63 -6.71 8.92
C LEU A 16 -8.34 -6.28 10.21
N PRO A 17 -9.18 -5.22 10.16
CA PRO A 17 -10.01 -4.84 11.29
C PRO A 17 -10.92 -6.00 11.74
N VAL A 18 -11.07 -6.17 13.04
CA VAL A 18 -11.88 -7.28 13.59
C VAL A 18 -13.34 -7.12 13.21
N GLU A 19 -13.84 -5.90 13.19
CA GLU A 19 -15.19 -5.56 12.81
C GLU A 19 -15.49 -5.97 11.38
N VAL A 20 -14.57 -5.70 10.46
CA VAL A 20 -14.66 -6.12 9.04
C VAL A 20 -14.71 -7.64 8.92
N LEU A 21 -13.85 -8.35 9.67
CA LEU A 21 -13.84 -9.82 9.63
C LEU A 21 -15.11 -10.42 10.21
N LYS A 22 -15.69 -9.83 11.27
CA LYS A 22 -16.95 -10.25 11.84
C LYS A 22 -18.11 -10.03 10.86
N GLU A 23 -18.22 -8.84 10.27
CA GLU A 23 -19.26 -8.54 9.27
C GLU A 23 -19.15 -9.49 8.07
N ALA A 24 -17.94 -9.76 7.59
CA ALA A 24 -17.70 -10.73 6.51
C ALA A 24 -18.09 -12.15 6.90
N ALA A 25 -17.80 -12.58 8.13
CA ALA A 25 -18.17 -13.91 8.63
C ALA A 25 -19.69 -14.06 8.78
N ASP A 26 -20.37 -13.06 9.32
CA ASP A 26 -21.83 -13.06 9.48
C ASP A 26 -22.58 -13.10 8.14
N GLN A 27 -21.98 -12.53 7.09
CA GLN A 27 -22.54 -12.51 5.74
C GLN A 27 -21.98 -13.62 4.83
N MET A 28 -21.13 -14.51 5.35
CA MET A 28 -20.42 -15.53 4.57
C MET A 28 -21.37 -16.48 3.84
N LEU A 29 -22.44 -16.92 4.47
CA LEU A 29 -23.40 -17.85 3.88
C LEU A 29 -24.60 -17.15 3.27
N ASN A 30 -24.93 -15.94 3.72
CA ASN A 30 -26.17 -15.27 3.34
C ASN A 30 -25.97 -13.73 3.39
N TYR A 31 -25.48 -13.18 2.31
CA TYR A 31 -25.31 -11.74 2.20
C TYR A 31 -26.66 -11.01 2.26
N LYS A 32 -26.91 -10.31 3.38
CA LYS A 32 -28.11 -9.44 3.58
C LYS A 32 -29.44 -10.08 3.15
N GLY A 33 -29.61 -11.36 3.38
CA GLY A 33 -30.84 -12.08 3.04
C GLY A 33 -30.96 -12.54 1.59
N SER A 34 -29.90 -12.44 0.78
CA SER A 34 -29.89 -12.90 -0.61
C SER A 34 -29.96 -14.43 -0.77
N GLY A 35 -29.74 -15.18 0.32
CA GLY A 35 -29.69 -16.63 0.31
C GLY A 35 -28.38 -17.22 -0.23
N MET A 36 -27.35 -16.40 -0.52
CA MET A 36 -26.06 -16.85 -1.04
C MET A 36 -24.91 -16.00 -0.53
N SER A 37 -23.72 -16.56 -0.61
CA SER A 37 -22.45 -15.85 -0.37
C SER A 37 -22.15 -14.85 -1.50
N VAL A 38 -21.44 -13.77 -1.18
CA VAL A 38 -20.87 -12.88 -2.22
C VAL A 38 -19.95 -13.65 -3.18
N MET A 39 -19.29 -14.73 -2.72
CA MET A 39 -18.41 -15.57 -3.54
C MET A 39 -19.18 -16.38 -4.62
N GLU A 40 -20.48 -16.61 -4.41
CA GLU A 40 -21.32 -17.37 -5.33
C GLU A 40 -22.14 -16.47 -6.27
N MET A 41 -22.15 -15.15 -6.02
CA MET A 41 -22.95 -14.21 -6.80
C MET A 41 -22.43 -14.05 -8.22
N SER A 42 -23.34 -14.04 -9.18
CA SER A 42 -23.00 -13.51 -10.49
C SER A 42 -22.61 -12.03 -10.38
N HIS A 43 -21.45 -11.68 -10.91
CA HIS A 43 -21.02 -10.28 -10.97
C HIS A 43 -21.94 -9.40 -11.83
N ARG A 44 -22.86 -10.00 -12.59
CA ARG A 44 -23.90 -9.31 -13.40
C ARG A 44 -25.23 -9.18 -12.66
N SER A 45 -25.35 -9.67 -11.43
CA SER A 45 -26.54 -9.51 -10.63
C SER A 45 -26.67 -8.09 -10.09
N SER A 46 -27.89 -7.61 -9.89
CA SER A 46 -28.13 -6.29 -9.27
C SER A 46 -27.60 -6.20 -7.85
N THR A 47 -27.59 -7.31 -7.13
CA THR A 47 -27.06 -7.39 -5.77
C THR A 47 -25.56 -7.15 -5.76
N TYR A 48 -24.80 -7.81 -6.65
CA TYR A 48 -23.38 -7.58 -6.76
C TYR A 48 -23.05 -6.18 -7.32
N GLN A 49 -23.80 -5.72 -8.31
CA GLN A 49 -23.63 -4.36 -8.84
C GLN A 49 -23.72 -3.32 -7.72
N LYS A 50 -24.68 -3.48 -6.81
CA LYS A 50 -24.78 -2.60 -5.63
C LYS A 50 -23.55 -2.66 -4.72
N ILE A 51 -22.99 -3.84 -4.48
CA ILE A 51 -21.74 -3.99 -3.70
C ILE A 51 -20.61 -3.23 -4.39
N PHE A 52 -20.49 -3.37 -5.69
CA PHE A 52 -19.46 -2.73 -6.50
C PHE A 52 -19.59 -1.20 -6.49
N ASP A 53 -20.79 -0.70 -6.73
CA ASP A 53 -21.09 0.74 -6.78
C ASP A 53 -20.90 1.39 -5.40
N ASP A 54 -21.39 0.76 -4.33
CA ASP A 54 -21.23 1.25 -2.96
C ASP A 54 -19.74 1.29 -2.57
N THR A 55 -18.96 0.31 -2.99
CA THR A 55 -17.51 0.25 -2.74
C THR A 55 -16.79 1.41 -3.42
N LYS A 56 -17.05 1.65 -4.69
CA LYS A 56 -16.45 2.76 -5.45
C LYS A 56 -16.89 4.13 -4.90
N ALA A 57 -18.17 4.28 -4.59
CA ALA A 57 -18.72 5.51 -4.04
C ALA A 57 -18.10 5.85 -2.69
N THR A 58 -17.96 4.86 -1.79
CA THR A 58 -17.35 5.05 -0.48
C THR A 58 -15.86 5.36 -0.60
N LEU A 59 -15.13 4.66 -1.48
CA LEU A 59 -13.72 4.94 -1.75
C LEU A 59 -13.54 6.36 -2.31
N LYS A 60 -14.39 6.78 -3.25
CA LYS A 60 -14.39 8.15 -3.80
C LYS A 60 -14.60 9.19 -2.72
N LYS A 61 -15.57 8.97 -1.84
CA LYS A 61 -15.88 9.85 -0.69
C LYS A 61 -14.70 9.95 0.26
N VAL A 62 -14.17 8.82 0.73
CA VAL A 62 -13.12 8.75 1.77
C VAL A 62 -11.81 9.39 1.29
N LEU A 63 -11.42 9.14 0.04
CA LEU A 63 -10.22 9.74 -0.57
C LEU A 63 -10.48 11.14 -1.19
N ASN A 64 -11.72 11.64 -1.15
CA ASN A 64 -12.11 12.89 -1.81
C ASN A 64 -11.64 12.95 -3.28
N ILE A 65 -11.92 11.86 -4.04
CA ILE A 65 -11.46 11.73 -5.43
C ILE A 65 -12.25 12.69 -6.32
N PRO A 66 -11.59 13.59 -7.08
CA PRO A 66 -12.26 14.52 -7.99
C PRO A 66 -13.04 13.80 -9.11
N ASP A 67 -14.05 14.46 -9.68
CA ASP A 67 -14.92 13.87 -10.71
C ASP A 67 -14.22 13.52 -12.01
N ASN A 68 -13.12 14.19 -12.33
CA ASN A 68 -12.28 13.94 -13.48
C ASN A 68 -11.29 12.78 -13.29
N TYR A 69 -11.45 11.98 -12.21
CA TYR A 69 -10.73 10.75 -11.98
C TYR A 69 -11.64 9.54 -12.07
N LYS A 70 -11.09 8.43 -12.53
CA LYS A 70 -11.77 7.14 -12.62
C LYS A 70 -11.13 6.15 -11.64
N ILE A 71 -11.96 5.26 -11.11
CA ILE A 71 -11.54 4.18 -10.21
C ILE A 71 -11.67 2.87 -10.96
N LEU A 72 -10.58 2.14 -11.09
CA LEU A 72 -10.55 0.78 -11.63
C LEU A 72 -10.21 -0.21 -10.51
N LEU A 73 -10.92 -1.33 -10.49
CA LEU A 73 -10.76 -2.44 -9.54
C LEU A 73 -10.31 -3.67 -10.32
N LEU A 74 -8.99 -3.86 -10.41
CA LEU A 74 -8.36 -4.80 -11.34
C LEU A 74 -7.83 -6.05 -10.62
N GLN A 75 -7.75 -7.16 -11.35
CA GLN A 75 -7.09 -8.38 -10.86
C GLN A 75 -5.57 -8.20 -10.85
N GLY A 76 -4.85 -8.95 -10.00
CA GLY A 76 -3.39 -9.05 -10.01
C GLY A 76 -2.67 -8.27 -8.90
N GLY A 77 -3.18 -7.12 -8.47
CA GLY A 77 -2.53 -6.24 -7.48
C GLY A 77 -1.40 -5.39 -8.07
N ALA A 78 -0.68 -4.63 -7.21
CA ALA A 78 0.26 -3.58 -7.63
C ALA A 78 1.37 -4.02 -8.60
N THR A 79 1.83 -5.26 -8.52
CA THR A 79 2.88 -5.74 -9.45
C THR A 79 2.38 -5.82 -10.89
N GLN A 80 1.09 -6.11 -11.11
CA GLN A 80 0.50 -6.07 -12.43
C GLN A 80 0.46 -4.63 -12.98
N GLU A 81 0.26 -3.66 -12.09
CA GLU A 81 0.21 -2.25 -12.50
C GLU A 81 1.57 -1.70 -12.97
N PHE A 82 2.70 -2.31 -12.57
CA PHE A 82 4.00 -1.96 -13.15
C PHE A 82 4.02 -2.14 -14.67
N THR A 83 3.37 -3.19 -15.16
CA THR A 83 3.22 -3.47 -16.59
C THR A 83 2.11 -2.62 -17.21
N ASN A 84 0.92 -2.59 -16.60
CA ASN A 84 -0.24 -1.90 -17.14
C ASN A 84 0.02 -0.41 -17.35
N ILE A 85 0.66 0.26 -16.38
CA ILE A 85 1.02 1.68 -16.47
C ILE A 85 1.96 1.94 -17.67
N ALA A 86 3.02 1.15 -17.79
CA ALA A 86 3.97 1.32 -18.89
C ALA A 86 3.31 1.09 -20.27
N LEU A 87 2.50 0.05 -20.40
CA LEU A 87 1.79 -0.29 -21.64
C LEU A 87 0.82 0.80 -22.09
N ASN A 88 0.15 1.49 -21.16
CA ASN A 88 -0.90 2.45 -21.50
C ASN A 88 -0.44 3.91 -21.53
N LEU A 89 0.54 4.28 -20.70
CA LEU A 89 0.93 5.68 -20.52
C LEU A 89 2.21 6.07 -21.27
N MET A 90 3.05 5.12 -21.70
CA MET A 90 4.33 5.42 -22.35
C MET A 90 4.17 5.66 -23.86
N ALA A 91 3.34 6.66 -24.23
CA ALA A 91 2.97 6.94 -25.61
C ALA A 91 4.13 7.43 -26.49
N ASN A 92 5.07 8.23 -25.93
CA ASN A 92 6.27 8.70 -26.60
C ASN A 92 7.48 7.80 -26.31
N GLY A 93 7.27 6.72 -25.57
CA GLY A 93 8.30 5.75 -25.22
C GLY A 93 9.31 6.23 -24.19
N LYS A 94 8.99 7.25 -23.35
CA LYS A 94 9.92 7.83 -22.37
C LYS A 94 9.25 8.03 -21.02
N SER A 95 9.90 7.56 -19.96
CA SER A 95 9.44 7.79 -18.58
C SER A 95 10.61 7.89 -17.60
N ASP A 96 10.39 8.56 -16.49
CA ASP A 96 11.36 8.72 -15.42
C ASP A 96 10.91 8.02 -14.15
N TYR A 97 11.85 7.39 -13.47
CA TYR A 97 11.60 6.64 -12.24
C TYR A 97 12.48 7.16 -11.10
N ILE A 98 11.84 7.44 -9.96
CA ILE A 98 12.52 7.79 -8.73
C ILE A 98 12.61 6.52 -7.87
N VAL A 99 13.81 5.93 -7.81
CA VAL A 99 14.03 4.64 -7.15
C VAL A 99 14.49 4.88 -5.71
N THR A 100 13.52 4.87 -4.80
CA THR A 100 13.72 4.99 -3.36
C THR A 100 13.60 3.66 -2.62
N GLY A 101 13.44 2.56 -3.35
CA GLY A 101 13.33 1.22 -2.77
C GLY A 101 13.19 0.12 -3.79
N SER A 102 13.00 -1.08 -3.29
CA SER A 102 12.96 -2.31 -4.10
C SER A 102 11.79 -2.33 -5.09
N PHE A 103 10.61 -1.83 -4.69
CA PHE A 103 9.41 -1.88 -5.54
C PHE A 103 9.48 -0.85 -6.66
N SER A 104 9.90 0.38 -6.40
CA SER A 104 10.15 1.37 -7.47
C SER A 104 11.23 0.90 -8.45
N GLY A 105 12.29 0.23 -7.96
CA GLY A 105 13.29 -0.38 -8.83
C GLY A 105 12.76 -1.55 -9.69
N LYS A 106 11.80 -2.34 -9.19
CA LYS A 106 11.12 -3.38 -9.97
C LYS A 106 10.20 -2.77 -11.01
N ALA A 107 9.45 -1.73 -10.65
CA ALA A 107 8.58 -1.01 -11.59
C ALA A 107 9.39 -0.39 -12.74
N ALA A 108 10.54 0.23 -12.44
CA ALA A 108 11.45 0.76 -13.46
C ALA A 108 11.97 -0.32 -14.42
N LYS A 109 12.37 -1.48 -13.87
CA LYS A 109 12.83 -2.62 -14.69
C LYS A 109 11.73 -3.19 -15.58
N GLU A 110 10.50 -3.21 -15.09
CA GLU A 110 9.37 -3.67 -15.89
C GLU A 110 9.06 -2.69 -17.01
N ALA A 111 9.00 -1.40 -16.73
CA ALA A 111 8.76 -0.34 -17.71
C ALA A 111 9.84 -0.28 -18.79
N ALA A 112 11.10 -0.57 -18.46
CA ALA A 112 12.22 -0.59 -19.40
C ALA A 112 12.11 -1.65 -20.52
N LYS A 113 11.14 -2.56 -20.41
CA LYS A 113 10.80 -3.50 -21.49
C LYS A 113 10.00 -2.83 -22.61
N PHE A 114 9.39 -1.68 -22.34
CA PHE A 114 8.44 -1.02 -23.21
C PHE A 114 8.92 0.33 -23.76
N GLY A 115 9.98 0.90 -23.18
CA GLY A 115 10.51 2.18 -23.63
C GLY A 115 11.80 2.61 -22.92
N ASP A 116 12.19 3.86 -23.17
CA ASP A 116 13.36 4.50 -22.57
C ASP A 116 13.01 4.96 -21.14
N VAL A 117 13.55 4.25 -20.17
CA VAL A 117 13.39 4.55 -18.75
C VAL A 117 14.67 5.18 -18.20
N HIS A 118 14.55 6.43 -17.74
CA HIS A 118 15.61 7.11 -17.01
C HIS A 118 15.38 6.98 -15.49
N ILE A 119 16.44 6.73 -14.76
CA ILE A 119 16.42 6.71 -13.30
C ILE A 119 16.77 8.10 -12.78
N ALA A 120 15.75 8.90 -12.51
CA ALA A 120 15.90 10.27 -12.04
C ALA A 120 16.54 10.40 -10.63
N TYR A 121 16.50 9.34 -9.86
CA TYR A 121 17.20 9.19 -8.58
C TYR A 121 17.29 7.70 -8.22
N ASN A 122 18.41 7.31 -7.61
CA ASN A 122 18.60 5.95 -7.09
C ASN A 122 19.19 5.98 -5.67
N GLY A 123 18.38 5.63 -4.69
CA GLY A 123 18.78 5.59 -3.28
C GLY A 123 19.62 4.37 -2.87
N LYS A 124 20.07 3.54 -3.82
CA LYS A 124 20.83 2.32 -3.50
C LYS A 124 22.13 2.61 -2.75
N ASP A 125 22.82 3.71 -3.10
CA ASP A 125 24.12 4.05 -2.51
C ASP A 125 24.01 4.53 -1.05
N ASN A 126 22.80 4.90 -0.60
CA ASN A 126 22.49 5.22 0.79
C ASN A 126 21.61 4.16 1.47
N ASP A 127 21.59 2.94 0.95
CA ASP A 127 20.79 1.82 1.46
C ASP A 127 19.29 2.14 1.59
N PHE A 128 18.78 3.08 0.79
CA PHE A 128 17.38 3.55 0.83
C PHE A 128 16.91 4.05 2.20
N THR A 129 17.81 4.68 2.95
CA THR A 129 17.53 5.20 4.30
C THR A 129 16.86 6.55 4.31
N GLU A 130 16.75 7.20 3.16
CA GLU A 130 16.23 8.58 3.01
C GLU A 130 15.33 8.73 1.78
N ILE A 131 14.60 9.84 1.76
CA ILE A 131 13.86 10.34 0.59
C ILE A 131 14.66 11.50 -0.01
N PRO A 132 14.88 11.55 -1.35
CA PRO A 132 15.62 12.64 -1.95
C PRO A 132 14.89 13.98 -1.82
N THR A 133 15.62 15.06 -1.76
CA THR A 133 15.08 16.42 -1.95
C THR A 133 14.84 16.70 -3.43
N GLN A 134 14.01 17.69 -3.76
CA GLN A 134 13.73 18.06 -5.15
C GLN A 134 14.98 18.29 -5.99
N ASN A 135 16.01 18.94 -5.42
CA ASN A 135 17.25 19.27 -6.14
C ASN A 135 18.13 18.05 -6.48
N GLN A 136 17.83 16.89 -5.89
CA GLN A 136 18.54 15.64 -6.19
C GLN A 136 17.84 14.83 -7.30
N LEU A 137 16.67 15.30 -7.79
CA LEU A 137 15.89 14.61 -8.82
C LEU A 137 16.31 15.11 -10.21
N ASP A 138 16.89 14.23 -11.01
CA ASP A 138 17.22 14.49 -12.42
C ASP A 138 16.05 14.11 -13.33
N ILE A 139 14.92 14.84 -13.20
CA ILE A 139 13.72 14.60 -14.01
C ILE A 139 13.89 15.27 -15.38
N ARG A 140 13.66 14.51 -16.46
CA ARG A 140 13.68 14.98 -17.84
C ARG A 140 12.38 15.75 -18.17
N GLU A 141 12.48 16.71 -19.08
CA GLU A 141 11.31 17.37 -19.67
C GLU A 141 10.68 16.50 -20.77
N GLY A 142 9.36 16.59 -20.92
CA GLY A 142 8.62 15.95 -22.01
C GLY A 142 8.56 14.42 -21.91
N VAL A 143 8.74 13.86 -20.73
CA VAL A 143 8.48 12.43 -20.48
C VAL A 143 6.97 12.16 -20.35
N ASP A 144 6.55 10.95 -20.66
CA ASP A 144 5.16 10.53 -20.59
C ASP A 144 4.61 10.53 -19.16
N TYR A 145 5.46 10.17 -18.19
CA TYR A 145 5.17 10.22 -16.77
C TYR A 145 6.44 10.12 -15.91
N VAL A 146 6.32 10.50 -14.66
CA VAL A 146 7.31 10.24 -13.60
C VAL A 146 6.70 9.27 -12.60
N HIS A 147 7.45 8.25 -12.18
CA HIS A 147 6.98 7.23 -11.24
C HIS A 147 7.75 7.26 -9.92
N LEU A 148 7.03 7.09 -8.80
CA LEU A 148 7.61 6.82 -7.49
C LEU A 148 6.78 5.82 -6.67
N CYS A 149 7.38 5.29 -5.62
CA CYS A 149 6.72 4.53 -4.57
C CYS A 149 6.63 5.41 -3.33
N ASN A 150 5.40 5.75 -2.88
CA ASN A 150 5.19 6.76 -1.85
C ASN A 150 5.65 6.30 -0.46
N ASN A 151 5.47 5.02 -0.17
CA ASN A 151 5.94 4.39 1.06
C ASN A 151 6.72 3.11 0.75
N ASN A 152 7.97 3.05 1.19
CA ASN A 152 8.88 1.93 0.94
C ASN A 152 8.77 0.87 2.04
N THR A 153 7.86 -0.06 1.86
CA THR A 153 7.49 -1.13 2.82
C THR A 153 8.68 -1.92 3.36
N ILE A 154 9.75 -2.07 2.56
CA ILE A 154 10.93 -2.87 2.91
C ILE A 154 11.91 -2.07 3.77
N TYR A 155 12.06 -0.77 3.49
CA TYR A 155 13.08 0.08 4.10
C TYR A 155 12.53 1.00 5.18
N GLY A 156 11.19 1.16 5.25
CA GLY A 156 10.54 2.01 6.25
C GLY A 156 10.68 3.51 5.99
N THR A 157 10.83 3.91 4.73
CA THR A 157 10.86 5.32 4.30
C THR A 157 9.57 5.72 3.59
N GLU A 158 9.12 6.96 3.80
CA GLU A 158 7.87 7.51 3.25
C GLU A 158 8.10 8.92 2.74
N TRP A 159 7.50 9.25 1.59
CA TRP A 159 7.51 10.60 1.04
C TRP A 159 6.63 11.54 1.86
N ASN A 160 7.17 12.69 2.22
CA ASN A 160 6.48 13.75 2.94
C ASN A 160 6.16 14.98 2.09
N TYR A 161 6.50 14.95 0.79
CA TYR A 161 6.18 15.97 -0.20
C TYR A 161 5.87 15.36 -1.55
N VAL A 162 5.21 16.13 -2.43
CA VAL A 162 4.95 15.77 -3.82
C VAL A 162 6.01 16.46 -4.69
N PRO A 163 6.83 15.71 -5.44
CA PRO A 163 7.88 16.32 -6.25
C PRO A 163 7.30 17.09 -7.45
N ASP A 164 7.99 18.15 -7.85
CA ASP A 164 7.76 18.80 -9.14
C ASP A 164 8.29 17.89 -10.26
N THR A 165 7.39 17.51 -11.15
CA THR A 165 7.66 16.61 -12.28
C THR A 165 7.86 17.34 -13.61
N LYS A 166 8.07 18.65 -13.58
CA LYS A 166 8.19 19.49 -14.79
C LYS A 166 6.98 19.36 -15.74
N GLY A 167 5.80 19.21 -15.16
CA GLY A 167 4.54 19.10 -15.88
C GLY A 167 4.18 17.69 -16.36
N ALA A 168 5.03 16.70 -16.23
CA ALA A 168 4.68 15.31 -16.51
C ALA A 168 3.71 14.74 -15.47
N PRO A 169 2.76 13.85 -15.84
CA PRO A 169 1.90 13.17 -14.87
C PRO A 169 2.72 12.39 -13.83
N LEU A 170 2.41 12.56 -12.56
CA LEU A 170 3.00 11.77 -11.48
C LEU A 170 2.22 10.47 -11.27
N VAL A 171 2.87 9.34 -11.40
CA VAL A 171 2.34 7.99 -11.17
C VAL A 171 2.91 7.45 -9.86
N VAL A 172 2.03 7.03 -8.95
CA VAL A 172 2.45 6.69 -7.59
C VAL A 172 1.91 5.35 -7.14
N ASP A 173 2.83 4.48 -6.70
CA ASP A 173 2.50 3.29 -5.91
C ASP A 173 2.26 3.71 -4.45
N MET A 174 1.01 3.66 -4.00
CA MET A 174 0.61 3.91 -2.63
C MET A 174 0.20 2.63 -1.89
N SER A 175 0.59 1.45 -2.34
CA SER A 175 0.13 0.17 -1.77
C SER A 175 0.23 0.08 -0.25
N SER A 176 1.24 0.68 0.36
CA SER A 176 1.47 0.55 1.80
C SER A 176 1.08 1.76 2.63
N ASP A 177 0.61 2.85 2.01
CA ASP A 177 0.18 4.05 2.74
C ASP A 177 -1.14 4.67 2.25
N ILE A 178 -1.75 4.12 1.18
CA ILE A 178 -3.10 4.53 0.77
C ILE A 178 -4.08 4.37 1.95
N LEU A 179 -5.01 5.31 2.09
CA LEU A 179 -5.99 5.34 3.19
C LEU A 179 -5.39 5.51 4.60
N SER A 180 -4.09 5.79 4.73
CA SER A 180 -3.46 6.04 6.04
C SER A 180 -3.62 7.48 6.53
N ARG A 181 -3.79 8.40 5.61
CA ARG A 181 -3.92 9.84 5.82
C ARG A 181 -4.60 10.50 4.62
N PRO A 182 -5.10 11.74 4.75
CA PRO A 182 -5.57 12.52 3.60
C PRO A 182 -4.46 12.75 2.58
N VAL A 183 -4.83 12.66 1.31
CA VAL A 183 -3.96 13.02 0.18
C VAL A 183 -4.75 13.87 -0.80
N ASP A 184 -4.10 14.86 -1.40
CA ASP A 184 -4.69 15.63 -2.50
C ASP A 184 -4.52 14.87 -3.81
N VAL A 185 -5.55 14.09 -4.18
CA VAL A 185 -5.56 13.24 -5.37
C VAL A 185 -5.27 14.05 -6.65
N SER A 186 -5.63 15.34 -6.68
CA SER A 186 -5.46 16.20 -7.86
C SER A 186 -3.99 16.42 -8.26
N LYS A 187 -3.04 16.16 -7.36
CA LYS A 187 -1.61 16.27 -7.61
C LYS A 187 -1.00 15.08 -8.35
N TYR A 188 -1.78 14.01 -8.54
CA TYR A 188 -1.30 12.77 -9.15
C TYR A 188 -2.01 12.54 -10.48
N GLY A 189 -1.28 12.05 -11.47
CA GLY A 189 -1.89 11.53 -12.70
C GLY A 189 -2.51 10.17 -12.45
N VAL A 190 -1.80 9.31 -11.73
CA VAL A 190 -2.26 7.97 -11.34
C VAL A 190 -1.81 7.65 -9.91
N ILE A 191 -2.74 7.15 -9.11
CA ILE A 191 -2.45 6.43 -7.86
C ILE A 191 -2.85 4.98 -8.05
N TYR A 192 -1.96 4.05 -7.72
CA TYR A 192 -2.35 2.65 -7.69
C TYR A 192 -1.91 1.96 -6.39
N ALA A 193 -2.59 0.88 -6.03
CA ALA A 193 -2.33 0.16 -4.80
C ALA A 193 -2.74 -1.31 -4.90
N GLY A 194 -1.92 -2.20 -4.35
CA GLY A 194 -2.34 -3.56 -4.03
C GLY A 194 -3.14 -3.59 -2.74
N ALA A 195 -4.35 -4.13 -2.78
CA ALA A 195 -5.29 -4.05 -1.66
C ALA A 195 -4.84 -4.76 -0.38
N GLN A 196 -3.98 -5.77 -0.47
CA GLN A 196 -3.61 -6.68 0.63
C GLN A 196 -2.86 -6.04 1.80
N LYS A 197 -2.50 -4.76 1.73
CA LYS A 197 -1.78 -4.07 2.80
C LYS A 197 -2.74 -3.29 3.69
N ASN A 198 -3.32 -2.20 3.20
CA ASN A 198 -4.10 -1.28 4.00
C ASN A 198 -5.58 -1.15 3.59
N MET A 199 -6.00 -1.79 2.49
CA MET A 199 -7.34 -1.63 1.90
C MET A 199 -8.21 -2.90 1.94
N GLY A 200 -7.62 -4.09 2.14
CA GLY A 200 -8.38 -5.34 2.02
C GLY A 200 -7.50 -6.58 1.91
N ILE A 201 -7.81 -7.45 0.96
CA ILE A 201 -7.14 -8.75 0.77
C ILE A 201 -6.34 -8.81 -0.53
N ALA A 202 -5.49 -9.85 -0.66
CA ALA A 202 -4.70 -10.10 -1.87
C ALA A 202 -5.57 -10.40 -3.10
N GLY A 203 -5.05 -10.13 -4.29
CA GLY A 203 -5.66 -10.44 -5.59
C GLY A 203 -6.38 -9.26 -6.24
N LEU A 204 -6.41 -8.09 -5.60
CA LEU A 204 -7.03 -6.86 -6.11
C LEU A 204 -6.00 -5.74 -6.22
N GLY A 205 -5.94 -5.11 -7.39
CA GLY A 205 -5.30 -3.82 -7.66
C GLY A 205 -6.36 -2.73 -7.73
N VAL A 206 -6.10 -1.61 -7.06
CA VAL A 206 -6.94 -0.40 -7.16
C VAL A 206 -6.15 0.65 -7.93
N VAL A 207 -6.75 1.19 -9.00
CA VAL A 207 -6.15 2.26 -9.80
C VAL A 207 -7.08 3.46 -9.80
N ILE A 208 -6.55 4.61 -9.40
CA ILE A 208 -7.22 5.92 -9.45
C ILE A 208 -6.48 6.73 -10.50
N ILE A 209 -7.11 6.97 -11.63
CA ILE A 209 -6.47 7.57 -12.80
C ILE A 209 -7.23 8.82 -13.27
N ARG A 210 -6.49 9.88 -13.59
CA ARG A 210 -7.05 11.08 -14.19
C ARG A 210 -7.56 10.76 -15.61
N GLU A 211 -8.78 11.15 -15.92
CA GLU A 211 -9.51 10.72 -17.11
C GLU A 211 -8.79 11.08 -18.43
N ASP A 212 -8.11 12.23 -18.49
CA ASP A 212 -7.35 12.67 -19.65
C ASP A 212 -6.14 11.79 -20.00
N LEU A 213 -5.69 10.96 -19.04
CA LEU A 213 -4.59 10.00 -19.22
C LEU A 213 -5.06 8.65 -19.81
N VAL A 214 -6.35 8.37 -19.75
CA VAL A 214 -6.92 7.17 -20.36
C VAL A 214 -7.09 7.44 -21.87
N LYS A 215 -6.12 6.98 -22.65
CA LYS A 215 -6.12 7.08 -24.12
C LYS A 215 -6.50 5.73 -24.72
N PRO A 216 -6.93 5.70 -25.99
CA PRO A 216 -7.03 4.42 -26.71
C PRO A 216 -5.71 3.63 -26.55
N HIS A 217 -5.82 2.37 -26.17
CA HIS A 217 -4.65 1.53 -25.92
C HIS A 217 -3.81 1.35 -27.20
N PRO A 218 -2.48 1.14 -27.06
CA PRO A 218 -1.65 0.76 -28.19
C PRO A 218 -2.11 -0.58 -28.80
N ALA A 219 -1.93 -0.73 -30.12
CA ALA A 219 -2.21 -2.00 -30.76
C ALA A 219 -1.35 -3.14 -30.15
N ASN A 220 -1.93 -4.34 -30.06
CA ASN A 220 -1.26 -5.56 -29.64
C ASN A 220 -0.87 -5.65 -28.16
N ILE A 221 -1.55 -4.98 -27.27
CA ILE A 221 -1.44 -5.29 -25.83
C ILE A 221 -2.55 -6.27 -25.40
N PRO A 222 -2.33 -7.06 -24.32
CA PRO A 222 -3.37 -7.95 -23.80
C PRO A 222 -4.59 -7.20 -23.30
N VAL A 223 -5.78 -7.65 -23.63
CA VAL A 223 -7.05 -6.98 -23.30
C VAL A 223 -7.23 -6.66 -21.82
N LEU A 224 -6.73 -7.52 -20.91
CA LEU A 224 -6.79 -7.24 -19.47
C LEU A 224 -5.80 -6.16 -19.00
N SER A 225 -4.91 -5.72 -19.89
CA SER A 225 -3.99 -4.59 -19.67
C SER A 225 -4.47 -3.30 -20.35
N GLU A 226 -5.54 -3.32 -21.12
CA GLU A 226 -6.12 -2.14 -21.79
C GLU A 226 -6.94 -1.32 -20.78
N LEU A 227 -6.39 -0.21 -20.27
CA LEU A 227 -7.06 0.60 -19.24
C LEU A 227 -8.33 1.28 -19.77
N ASP A 228 -8.37 1.66 -21.04
CA ASP A 228 -9.57 2.21 -21.68
C ASP A 228 -10.68 1.16 -21.80
N THR A 229 -10.36 -0.07 -22.20
CA THR A 229 -11.31 -1.19 -22.21
C THR A 229 -11.81 -1.50 -20.80
N MET A 230 -10.89 -1.53 -19.80
CA MET A 230 -11.29 -1.75 -18.41
C MET A 230 -12.19 -0.61 -17.90
N LEU A 231 -11.94 0.62 -18.30
CA LEU A 231 -12.78 1.76 -17.96
C LEU A 231 -14.15 1.68 -18.61
N GLU A 232 -14.22 1.40 -19.92
CA GLU A 232 -15.50 1.24 -20.66
C GLU A 232 -16.38 0.15 -20.03
N LYS A 233 -15.78 -0.95 -19.58
CA LYS A 233 -16.47 -2.09 -18.96
C LYS A 233 -16.57 -1.98 -17.44
N ASP A 234 -16.25 -0.83 -16.87
CA ASP A 234 -16.27 -0.56 -15.42
C ASP A 234 -15.55 -1.67 -14.61
N SER A 235 -14.35 -2.04 -15.04
CA SER A 235 -13.53 -3.14 -14.47
C SER A 235 -14.14 -4.54 -14.59
N MET A 236 -15.24 -4.71 -15.28
CA MET A 236 -15.98 -5.98 -15.42
C MET A 236 -15.97 -6.51 -16.87
N TYR A 237 -14.88 -6.30 -17.59
CA TYR A 237 -14.66 -6.97 -18.89
C TYR A 237 -14.74 -8.50 -18.74
N ASN A 238 -14.09 -9.03 -17.73
CA ASN A 238 -14.21 -10.41 -17.25
C ASN A 238 -14.78 -10.44 -15.82
N THR A 239 -14.95 -11.62 -15.25
CA THR A 239 -15.41 -11.75 -13.86
C THR A 239 -14.39 -11.11 -12.88
N PRO A 240 -14.78 -10.08 -12.14
CA PRO A 240 -13.88 -9.42 -11.20
C PRO A 240 -13.65 -10.27 -9.95
N PRO A 241 -12.66 -9.95 -9.11
CA PRO A 241 -12.44 -10.66 -7.84
C PRO A 241 -13.49 -10.23 -6.80
N CYS A 242 -14.74 -10.72 -6.97
CA CYS A 242 -15.94 -10.26 -6.27
C CYS A 242 -15.78 -10.18 -4.75
N TRP A 243 -15.19 -11.23 -4.14
CA TRP A 243 -14.95 -11.26 -2.70
C TRP A 243 -13.92 -10.21 -2.25
N ALA A 244 -12.86 -9.99 -3.03
CA ALA A 244 -11.86 -8.99 -2.70
C ALA A 244 -12.41 -7.57 -2.79
N ILE A 245 -13.29 -7.30 -3.75
CA ILE A 245 -13.98 -6.00 -3.90
C ILE A 245 -14.96 -5.78 -2.75
N TYR A 246 -15.72 -6.81 -2.36
CA TYR A 246 -16.56 -6.74 -1.17
C TYR A 246 -15.76 -6.44 0.10
N MET A 247 -14.62 -7.12 0.31
CA MET A 247 -13.74 -6.87 1.46
C MET A 247 -13.14 -5.46 1.44
N LEU A 248 -12.76 -4.94 0.27
CA LEU A 248 -12.37 -3.54 0.11
C LEU A 248 -13.50 -2.61 0.57
N GLY A 249 -14.74 -2.86 0.12
CA GLY A 249 -15.91 -2.08 0.53
C GLY A 249 -16.11 -2.04 2.03
N LEU A 250 -15.97 -3.19 2.71
CA LEU A 250 -16.06 -3.26 4.17
C LEU A 250 -14.95 -2.47 4.88
N VAL A 251 -13.71 -2.56 4.38
CA VAL A 251 -12.58 -1.81 4.98
C VAL A 251 -12.75 -0.32 4.80
N VAL A 252 -13.14 0.14 3.61
CA VAL A 252 -13.33 1.58 3.35
C VAL A 252 -14.52 2.13 4.14
N LYS A 253 -15.61 1.36 4.26
CA LYS A 253 -16.75 1.68 5.14
C LYS A 253 -16.30 1.80 6.60
N TRP A 254 -15.50 0.85 7.08
CA TRP A 254 -14.95 0.89 8.44
C TRP A 254 -14.12 2.17 8.68
N ILE A 255 -13.28 2.59 7.71
CA ILE A 255 -12.51 3.84 7.80
C ILE A 255 -13.45 5.06 7.90
N ASP A 256 -14.48 5.12 7.05
CA ASP A 256 -15.48 6.20 7.07
C ASP A 256 -16.19 6.27 8.43
N GLU A 257 -16.62 5.14 8.97
CA GLU A 257 -17.27 5.02 10.30
C GLU A 257 -16.33 5.37 11.47
N GLN A 258 -15.01 5.20 11.30
CA GLN A 258 -14.00 5.62 12.29
C GLN A 258 -13.75 7.13 12.32
N GLY A 259 -14.36 7.90 11.42
CA GLY A 259 -14.18 9.36 11.28
C GLY A 259 -13.32 9.78 10.11
N GLY A 260 -13.05 8.86 9.17
CA GLY A 260 -12.32 9.14 7.92
C GLY A 260 -10.82 9.28 8.09
N LEU A 261 -10.16 9.85 7.06
CA LEU A 261 -8.70 9.83 6.95
C LEU A 261 -7.98 10.76 7.92
N GLU A 262 -8.61 11.85 8.39
CA GLU A 262 -7.98 12.70 9.41
C GLU A 262 -7.81 11.93 10.72
N VAL A 263 -8.83 11.20 11.15
CA VAL A 263 -8.76 10.36 12.35
C VAL A 263 -7.78 9.19 12.15
N MET A 264 -7.74 8.59 10.94
CA MET A 264 -6.75 7.55 10.63
C MET A 264 -5.32 8.08 10.74
N LYS A 265 -5.06 9.27 10.21
CA LYS A 265 -3.76 9.96 10.31
C LYS A 265 -3.34 10.10 11.77
N GLU A 266 -4.20 10.68 12.62
CA GLU A 266 -3.92 10.86 14.05
C GLU A 266 -3.60 9.53 14.75
N LYS A 267 -4.40 8.48 14.48
CA LYS A 267 -4.18 7.14 15.03
C LYS A 267 -2.85 6.56 14.58
N ASN A 268 -2.51 6.70 13.30
CA ASN A 268 -1.28 6.17 12.73
C ASN A 268 -0.03 6.92 13.24
N GLU A 269 -0.08 8.26 13.29
CA GLU A 269 0.98 9.08 13.85
C GLU A 269 1.23 8.75 15.33
N LYS A 270 0.18 8.55 16.12
CA LYS A 270 0.29 8.15 17.53
C LYS A 270 0.97 6.79 17.69
N LYS A 271 0.62 5.79 16.87
CA LYS A 271 1.26 4.46 16.86
C LYS A 271 2.73 4.55 16.47
N ALA A 272 3.02 5.23 15.35
CA ALA A 272 4.37 5.37 14.85
C ALA A 272 5.26 6.13 15.86
N LYS A 273 4.75 7.22 16.42
CA LYS A 273 5.44 8.01 17.45
C LYS A 273 5.81 7.17 18.66
N LEU A 274 4.89 6.35 19.19
CA LEU A 274 5.16 5.48 20.32
C LEU A 274 6.38 4.57 20.08
N LEU A 275 6.43 3.95 18.89
CA LEU A 275 7.52 3.03 18.55
C LEU A 275 8.84 3.78 18.27
N TYR A 276 8.78 4.89 17.52
CA TYR A 276 9.98 5.67 17.21
C TYR A 276 10.55 6.40 18.41
N ASP A 277 9.73 6.89 19.34
CA ASP A 277 10.22 7.52 20.59
C ASP A 277 11.05 6.53 21.39
N TYR A 278 10.63 5.26 21.47
CA TYR A 278 11.41 4.24 22.13
C TYR A 278 12.69 3.89 21.36
N LEU A 279 12.61 3.69 20.06
CA LEU A 279 13.77 3.42 19.21
C LEU A 279 14.83 4.53 19.29
N ASP A 280 14.41 5.80 19.41
CA ASP A 280 15.32 6.94 19.50
C ASP A 280 15.97 7.11 20.88
N GLN A 281 15.40 6.51 21.94
CA GLN A 281 15.94 6.51 23.29
C GLN A 281 16.84 5.31 23.58
N SER A 282 16.69 4.24 22.81
CA SER A 282 17.44 3.00 23.01
C SER A 282 18.78 3.04 22.26
N ASP A 283 19.86 2.65 22.95
CA ASP A 283 21.15 2.38 22.33
C ASP A 283 21.27 0.94 21.79
N PHE A 284 20.27 0.10 22.08
CA PHE A 284 20.24 -1.31 21.68
C PHE A 284 19.62 -1.50 20.29
N TYR A 285 18.60 -0.72 19.94
CA TYR A 285 17.94 -0.82 18.65
C TYR A 285 18.38 0.28 17.70
N LYS A 286 18.57 -0.06 16.42
CA LYS A 286 18.97 0.90 15.40
C LYS A 286 17.90 1.00 14.31
N PRO A 287 17.13 2.12 14.21
CA PRO A 287 16.24 2.36 13.09
C PRO A 287 16.98 2.42 11.76
N HIS A 288 16.38 1.88 10.69
CA HIS A 288 16.96 1.92 9.34
C HIS A 288 16.76 3.29 8.69
N ALA A 289 15.55 3.82 8.71
CA ALA A 289 15.21 5.08 8.08
C ALA A 289 15.72 6.30 8.88
N LYS A 290 16.25 7.30 8.18
CA LYS A 290 16.56 8.62 8.76
C LYS A 290 15.28 9.28 9.29
N LYS A 291 15.40 10.14 10.31
CA LYS A 291 14.24 10.71 11.04
C LYS A 291 13.24 11.44 10.15
N ASP A 292 13.74 12.18 9.16
CA ASP A 292 12.96 12.98 8.21
C ASP A 292 12.28 12.15 7.09
N ALA A 293 12.66 10.88 6.98
CA ALA A 293 12.15 9.96 5.96
C ALA A 293 11.32 8.81 6.52
N ARG A 294 11.01 8.79 7.81
CA ARG A 294 10.37 7.66 8.49
C ARG A 294 8.94 7.42 8.05
N SER A 295 8.63 6.15 7.81
CA SER A 295 7.27 5.68 7.52
C SER A 295 6.41 5.57 8.78
N ASN A 296 5.15 6.03 8.69
CA ASN A 296 4.15 5.77 9.72
C ASN A 296 3.50 4.37 9.61
N MET A 297 3.79 3.64 8.52
CA MET A 297 3.18 2.34 8.22
C MET A 297 4.11 1.16 8.44
N ASN A 298 5.41 1.33 8.17
CA ASN A 298 6.40 0.25 8.23
C ASN A 298 7.64 0.74 8.98
N VAL A 299 7.82 0.29 10.20
CA VAL A 299 8.97 0.64 11.03
C VAL A 299 10.00 -0.47 10.96
N THR A 300 11.20 -0.15 10.48
CA THR A 300 12.30 -1.11 10.30
C THR A 300 13.46 -0.76 11.23
N PHE A 301 14.02 -1.77 11.89
CA PHE A 301 15.14 -1.60 12.82
C PHE A 301 15.92 -2.91 12.99
N THR A 302 17.11 -2.83 13.59
CA THR A 302 17.94 -3.98 13.94
C THR A 302 18.26 -3.97 15.43
N THR A 303 18.59 -5.15 15.96
CA THR A 303 19.29 -5.33 17.23
C THR A 303 20.81 -5.25 17.00
N PRO A 304 21.67 -5.37 18.04
CA PRO A 304 23.13 -5.32 17.88
C PRO A 304 23.72 -6.43 17.00
N SER A 305 23.03 -7.56 16.83
CA SER A 305 23.53 -8.66 16.00
C SER A 305 22.42 -9.41 15.28
N LYS A 306 22.77 -10.13 14.20
CA LYS A 306 21.83 -10.98 13.45
C LYS A 306 21.27 -12.13 14.28
N GLU A 307 22.05 -12.63 15.22
CA GLU A 307 21.65 -13.69 16.16
C GLU A 307 20.55 -13.16 17.08
N LEU A 308 20.71 -11.93 17.59
CA LEU A 308 19.70 -11.27 18.41
C LEU A 308 18.45 -10.89 17.60
N ASP A 309 18.60 -10.49 16.33
CA ASP A 309 17.43 -10.30 15.43
C ASP A 309 16.62 -11.60 15.32
N ALA A 310 17.29 -12.75 15.19
CA ALA A 310 16.62 -14.04 15.08
C ALA A 310 15.94 -14.46 16.39
N GLU A 311 16.60 -14.23 17.53
CA GLU A 311 16.01 -14.55 18.85
C GLU A 311 14.85 -13.62 19.18
N PHE A 312 14.94 -12.31 18.83
CA PHE A 312 13.83 -11.37 18.95
C PHE A 312 12.58 -11.88 18.21
N VAL A 313 12.73 -12.30 16.95
CA VAL A 313 11.62 -12.84 16.14
C VAL A 313 11.04 -14.11 16.80
N LYS A 314 11.88 -14.99 17.29
CA LYS A 314 11.46 -16.24 17.94
C LYS A 314 10.67 -15.97 19.23
N GLU A 315 11.21 -15.10 20.12
CA GLU A 315 10.56 -14.74 21.38
C GLU A 315 9.26 -13.95 21.13
N SER A 316 9.23 -13.07 20.13
CA SER A 316 8.01 -12.32 19.77
C SER A 316 6.87 -13.25 19.35
N ILE A 317 7.16 -14.32 18.62
CA ILE A 317 6.16 -15.34 18.25
C ILE A 317 5.61 -16.04 19.50
N ALA A 318 6.49 -16.41 20.44
CA ALA A 318 6.08 -17.01 21.71
C ALA A 318 5.21 -16.05 22.56
N ALA A 319 5.46 -14.74 22.45
CA ALA A 319 4.66 -13.69 23.08
C ALA A 319 3.34 -13.35 22.34
N GLY A 320 3.00 -14.04 21.23
CA GLY A 320 1.77 -13.80 20.48
C GLY A 320 1.83 -12.65 19.48
N MET A 321 3.04 -12.25 19.05
CA MET A 321 3.30 -11.33 17.96
C MET A 321 3.90 -12.08 16.77
N THR A 322 3.39 -11.86 15.56
CA THR A 322 3.84 -12.60 14.38
C THR A 322 4.33 -11.67 13.27
N ASN A 323 5.16 -12.22 12.38
CA ASN A 323 5.63 -11.57 11.16
C ASN A 323 6.50 -10.30 11.37
N LEU A 324 7.22 -10.23 12.50
CA LEU A 324 8.17 -9.15 12.78
C LEU A 324 9.51 -9.31 12.06
N LYS A 325 9.81 -10.47 11.48
CA LYS A 325 11.06 -10.68 10.73
C LYS A 325 11.17 -9.68 9.57
N GLY A 326 12.28 -8.96 9.50
CA GLY A 326 12.60 -8.03 8.43
C GLY A 326 12.72 -8.72 7.06
N HIS A 327 12.64 -7.94 5.99
CA HIS A 327 12.77 -8.46 4.64
C HIS A 327 14.19 -9.01 4.40
N ARG A 328 14.31 -10.11 3.63
CA ARG A 328 15.59 -10.81 3.37
C ARG A 328 16.71 -9.91 2.82
N SER A 329 16.36 -8.78 2.15
CA SER A 329 17.34 -7.84 1.60
C SER A 329 17.90 -6.84 2.63
N VAL A 330 17.21 -6.63 3.75
CA VAL A 330 17.61 -5.67 4.80
C VAL A 330 18.01 -6.42 6.08
N GLY A 331 17.31 -7.52 6.38
CA GLY A 331 17.44 -8.20 7.67
C GLY A 331 16.67 -7.49 8.78
N GLY A 332 17.06 -7.72 10.02
CA GLY A 332 16.48 -7.06 11.18
C GLY A 332 15.02 -7.40 11.43
N ILE A 333 14.33 -6.42 11.96
CA ILE A 333 12.92 -6.47 12.36
C ILE A 333 12.13 -5.45 11.53
N ARG A 334 10.88 -5.79 11.18
CA ARG A 334 9.96 -4.86 10.55
C ARG A 334 8.58 -4.97 11.19
N ALA A 335 8.14 -3.93 11.85
CA ALA A 335 6.80 -3.79 12.37
C ALA A 335 5.93 -3.03 11.35
N SER A 336 5.00 -3.74 10.70
CA SER A 336 4.01 -3.12 9.83
C SER A 336 2.76 -2.81 10.67
N ILE A 337 2.52 -1.51 10.89
CA ILE A 337 1.52 -0.98 11.82
C ILE A 337 0.39 -0.25 11.09
N TYR A 338 -0.11 -0.85 10.02
CA TYR A 338 -1.20 -0.32 9.18
C TYR A 338 -2.45 0.09 9.99
N ASN A 339 -3.45 0.65 9.32
CA ASN A 339 -4.67 1.14 9.95
C ASN A 339 -5.31 0.15 10.93
N ALA A 340 -5.35 -1.13 10.56
CA ALA A 340 -5.99 -2.19 11.35
C ALA A 340 -5.18 -2.66 12.57
N MET A 341 -3.90 -2.27 12.70
CA MET A 341 -3.12 -2.56 13.90
C MET A 341 -3.61 -1.65 15.03
N PRO A 342 -4.13 -2.19 16.14
CA PRO A 342 -4.56 -1.37 17.28
C PRO A 342 -3.37 -0.74 17.99
N TYR A 343 -3.59 0.37 18.68
CA TYR A 343 -2.57 1.06 19.48
C TYR A 343 -1.94 0.13 20.52
N GLU A 344 -2.78 -0.66 21.18
CA GLU A 344 -2.37 -1.64 22.20
C GLU A 344 -1.42 -2.71 21.64
N GLY A 345 -1.51 -3.04 20.35
CA GLY A 345 -0.59 -3.96 19.68
C GLY A 345 0.82 -3.37 19.54
N VAL A 346 0.91 -2.07 19.23
CA VAL A 346 2.20 -1.37 19.17
C VAL A 346 2.76 -1.13 20.58
N GLU A 347 1.92 -0.79 21.54
CA GLU A 347 2.31 -0.67 22.95
C GLU A 347 2.85 -1.99 23.50
N TYR A 348 2.19 -3.11 23.17
CA TYR A 348 2.65 -4.45 23.54
C TYR A 348 4.01 -4.77 22.95
N LEU A 349 4.24 -4.41 21.67
CA LEU A 349 5.55 -4.55 21.03
C LEU A 349 6.62 -3.72 21.75
N VAL A 350 6.35 -2.46 22.08
CA VAL A 350 7.32 -1.58 22.77
C VAL A 350 7.66 -2.12 24.16
N ASN A 351 6.68 -2.64 24.90
CA ASN A 351 6.94 -3.26 26.21
C ASN A 351 7.79 -4.52 26.07
N PHE A 352 7.50 -5.37 25.09
CA PHE A 352 8.34 -6.54 24.77
C PHE A 352 9.76 -6.12 24.37
N MET A 353 9.93 -5.05 23.59
CA MET A 353 11.25 -4.52 23.22
C MET A 353 12.07 -4.10 24.45
N LYS A 354 11.44 -3.47 25.44
CA LYS A 354 12.10 -3.09 26.72
C LYS A 354 12.60 -4.32 27.49
N GLU A 355 11.72 -5.32 27.66
CA GLU A 355 12.04 -6.56 28.35
C GLU A 355 13.18 -7.33 27.63
N PHE A 356 13.14 -7.34 26.29
CA PHE A 356 14.17 -7.97 25.46
C PHE A 356 15.52 -7.22 25.58
N GLU A 357 15.52 -5.89 25.53
CA GLU A 357 16.72 -5.07 25.75
C GLU A 357 17.33 -5.33 27.14
N GLU A 358 16.53 -5.31 28.23
CA GLU A 358 17.00 -5.59 29.58
C GLU A 358 17.62 -6.98 29.72
N LYS A 359 17.10 -7.96 28.98
CA LYS A 359 17.59 -9.35 29.03
C LYS A 359 18.91 -9.56 28.29
N TYR A 360 19.14 -8.79 27.18
CA TYR A 360 20.27 -9.05 26.30
C TYR A 360 21.31 -7.92 26.22
N LYS A 361 21.13 -6.83 26.95
CA LYS A 361 22.10 -5.73 27.13
C LYS A 361 23.09 -6.04 28.25
#